data_c9e7cd9f2404b947013e1aff7d0c2189
#
_entry.id   c9e7cd9f2404b947013e1aff7d0c2189
#
_cell.length_a   1.000
_cell.length_b   1.000
_cell.length_c   1.000
_cell.angle_alpha   90.00
_cell.angle_beta   90.00
_cell.angle_gamma   90.00
#
_symmetry.space_group_name_H-M   'P 1'
#
loop_
_entity.id
_entity.type
_entity.pdbx_description
1 polymer ?
#
loop_
_entity_poly.entity_id
_entity_poly.type
_entity_poly.pdbx_seq_one_letter_code
_entity_poly.pdbx_strand_id
1 'polypeptide(L)'
;MNPRYGMPQSLMGWVDANRQRLVPPVCNAAVFPDGDYIINIVGGPNTRTDFHDNPTEEIFYQLKGNCHLNVWDRGRFDRIDIREGDIFLMEPHLIHSPQRPEPGLCLLIEKPRPLGAHDSLQWYCPKCAGLIWRASKQLESLVDDLPKVYEMFYATSDEERSCKTRGTVHPGRDYAAWHALREAGT
;
A
#
# COMPACT_ATOMS: atom_id res chain seq x y z
N MET A 1 32.62 -24.30 10.85
CA MET A 1 32.46 -22.83 10.92
C MET A 1 31.35 -22.45 9.98
N ASN A 2 30.37 -21.70 10.44
CA ASN A 2 29.35 -21.15 9.54
C ASN A 2 30.00 -20.09 8.64
N PRO A 3 29.64 -20.03 7.34
CA PRO A 3 30.15 -18.99 6.46
C PRO A 3 29.74 -17.60 6.98
N ARG A 4 30.57 -16.58 6.72
CA ARG A 4 30.28 -15.18 7.08
C ARG A 4 29.31 -14.48 6.12
N TYR A 5 28.75 -15.23 5.16
CA TYR A 5 27.82 -14.76 4.14
C TYR A 5 26.59 -15.66 4.13
N GLY A 6 25.45 -15.11 3.79
CA GLY A 6 24.22 -15.86 3.58
C GLY A 6 24.27 -16.74 2.33
N MET A 7 23.50 -17.82 2.32
CA MET A 7 23.34 -18.65 1.13
C MET A 7 22.11 -18.21 0.33
N PRO A 8 22.14 -18.30 -1.01
CA PRO A 8 20.95 -18.05 -1.81
C PRO A 8 19.81 -18.98 -1.39
N GLN A 9 18.60 -18.43 -1.37
CA GLN A 9 17.38 -19.20 -1.12
C GLN A 9 16.42 -19.07 -2.31
N SER A 10 15.62 -20.10 -2.53
CA SER A 10 14.56 -20.05 -3.53
C SER A 10 13.46 -19.12 -3.07
N LEU A 11 13.19 -18.05 -3.83
CA LEU A 11 12.09 -17.12 -3.51
C LEU A 11 10.74 -17.84 -3.51
N MET A 12 10.47 -18.68 -4.50
CA MET A 12 9.22 -19.44 -4.56
C MET A 12 9.10 -20.49 -3.46
N GLY A 13 10.23 -21.12 -3.08
CA GLY A 13 10.27 -22.01 -1.91
C GLY A 13 9.97 -21.28 -0.61
N TRP A 14 10.47 -20.04 -0.46
CA TRP A 14 10.14 -19.18 0.66
C TRP A 14 8.66 -18.79 0.66
N VAL A 15 8.09 -18.42 -0.51
CA VAL A 15 6.66 -18.13 -0.67
C VAL A 15 5.81 -19.33 -0.24
N ASP A 16 6.16 -20.53 -0.69
CA ASP A 16 5.43 -21.76 -0.36
C ASP A 16 5.44 -22.05 1.16
N ALA A 17 6.56 -21.81 1.80
CA ALA A 17 6.70 -21.99 3.25
C ALA A 17 5.98 -20.91 4.09
N ASN A 18 5.62 -19.76 3.48
CA ASN A 18 5.01 -18.63 4.18
C ASN A 18 3.61 -18.28 3.66
N ARG A 19 2.95 -19.15 2.91
CA ARG A 19 1.63 -18.88 2.26
C ARG A 19 0.59 -18.33 3.22
N GLN A 20 0.56 -18.80 4.46
CA GLN A 20 -0.38 -18.37 5.49
C GLN A 20 -0.24 -16.89 5.88
N ARG A 21 0.91 -16.27 5.63
CA ARG A 21 1.17 -14.83 5.87
C ARG A 21 0.80 -13.96 4.67
N LEU A 22 0.60 -14.58 3.50
CA LEU A 22 0.37 -13.90 2.22
C LEU A 22 -1.11 -13.85 1.82
N VAL A 23 -1.99 -14.22 2.74
CA VAL A 23 -3.45 -14.16 2.60
C VAL A 23 -4.05 -13.20 3.63
N PRO A 24 -5.27 -12.69 3.39
CA PRO A 24 -5.93 -11.84 4.38
C PRO A 24 -5.95 -12.46 5.79
N PRO A 25 -5.87 -11.64 6.84
CA PRO A 25 -5.90 -10.17 6.85
C PRO A 25 -4.53 -9.49 6.64
N VAL A 26 -3.41 -10.22 6.73
CA VAL A 26 -2.05 -9.64 6.71
C VAL A 26 -1.57 -9.36 5.29
N CYS A 27 -1.62 -10.36 4.41
CA CYS A 27 -1.21 -10.28 2.99
C CYS A 27 0.24 -9.82 2.75
N ASN A 28 1.10 -9.75 3.76
CA ASN A 28 2.43 -9.18 3.65
C ASN A 28 3.44 -9.89 4.56
N ALA A 29 4.62 -10.18 4.04
CA ALA A 29 5.68 -10.79 4.83
C ALA A 29 7.07 -10.41 4.33
N ALA A 30 7.97 -10.03 5.27
CA ALA A 30 9.37 -9.75 4.98
C ALA A 30 10.12 -11.04 4.65
N VAL A 31 10.86 -11.02 3.53
CA VAL A 31 11.72 -12.12 3.10
C VAL A 31 13.03 -12.13 3.88
N PHE A 32 13.57 -10.94 4.14
CA PHE A 32 14.80 -10.72 4.90
C PHE A 32 14.54 -9.69 6.00
N PRO A 33 14.00 -10.11 7.16
CA PRO A 33 13.61 -9.17 8.23
C PRO A 33 14.77 -8.38 8.83
N ASP A 34 16.00 -8.95 8.77
CA ASP A 34 17.20 -8.33 9.34
C ASP A 34 18.08 -7.64 8.26
N GLY A 35 17.57 -7.50 7.03
CA GLY A 35 18.29 -6.84 5.95
C GLY A 35 18.15 -5.32 5.98
N ASP A 36 19.12 -4.60 5.36
CA ASP A 36 19.05 -3.14 5.23
C ASP A 36 17.94 -2.69 4.28
N TYR A 37 17.61 -3.48 3.27
CA TYR A 37 16.47 -3.24 2.38
C TYR A 37 15.19 -3.87 2.95
N ILE A 38 14.07 -3.18 2.77
CA ILE A 38 12.74 -3.73 3.03
C ILE A 38 12.36 -4.58 1.81
N ILE A 39 12.37 -5.90 1.97
CA ILE A 39 12.05 -6.86 0.89
C ILE A 39 10.86 -7.69 1.34
N ASN A 40 9.71 -7.40 0.77
CA ASN A 40 8.44 -8.02 1.13
C ASN A 40 7.83 -8.79 -0.02
N ILE A 41 7.14 -9.88 0.27
CA ILE A 41 6.12 -10.44 -0.62
C ILE A 41 4.76 -9.98 -0.12
N VAL A 42 3.99 -9.43 -1.05
CA VAL A 42 2.62 -8.95 -0.80
C VAL A 42 1.66 -9.77 -1.63
N GLY A 43 0.70 -10.41 -0.94
CA GLY A 43 -0.34 -11.24 -1.57
C GLY A 43 -1.64 -10.48 -1.82
N GLY A 44 -2.52 -11.14 -2.57
CA GLY A 44 -3.90 -10.75 -2.79
C GLY A 44 -4.87 -11.89 -2.43
N PRO A 45 -6.21 -11.61 -2.33
CA PRO A 45 -6.83 -10.31 -2.55
C PRO A 45 -6.56 -9.31 -1.41
N ASN A 46 -6.33 -8.05 -1.77
CA ASN A 46 -6.15 -6.95 -0.83
C ASN A 46 -6.49 -5.63 -1.52
N THR A 47 -7.56 -4.98 -1.09
CA THR A 47 -7.98 -3.66 -1.58
C THR A 47 -8.09 -2.68 -0.42
N ARG A 48 -7.81 -1.40 -0.69
CA ARG A 48 -7.72 -0.37 0.34
C ARG A 48 -8.19 0.98 -0.17
N THR A 49 -8.57 1.87 0.74
CA THR A 49 -9.09 3.20 0.41
C THR A 49 -8.15 4.34 0.77
N ASP A 50 -7.09 4.04 1.52
CA ASP A 50 -6.03 4.98 1.84
C ASP A 50 -5.02 5.08 0.71
N PHE A 51 -4.33 6.21 0.68
CA PHE A 51 -3.19 6.49 -0.17
C PHE A 51 -1.94 6.70 0.67
N HIS A 52 -0.86 6.10 0.24
CA HIS A 52 0.44 6.18 0.89
C HIS A 52 1.33 7.17 0.14
N ASP A 53 2.01 8.02 0.87
CA ASP A 53 3.08 8.89 0.40
C ASP A 53 4.38 8.41 1.05
N ASN A 54 5.19 7.70 0.28
CA ASN A 54 6.45 7.11 0.71
C ASN A 54 7.61 8.06 0.36
N PRO A 55 8.49 8.42 1.31
CA PRO A 55 9.62 9.31 1.04
C PRO A 55 10.77 8.65 0.26
N THR A 56 10.68 7.36 -0.04
CA THR A 56 11.71 6.61 -0.76
C THR A 56 11.15 5.93 -2.00
N GLU A 57 12.04 5.54 -2.93
CA GLU A 57 11.66 4.72 -4.08
C GLU A 57 11.17 3.33 -3.66
N GLU A 58 10.22 2.81 -4.41
CA GLU A 58 9.72 1.43 -4.29
C GLU A 58 9.83 0.71 -5.63
N ILE A 59 10.28 -0.54 -5.62
CA ILE A 59 10.27 -1.41 -6.78
C ILE A 59 9.16 -2.44 -6.60
N PHE A 60 8.24 -2.49 -7.55
CA PHE A 60 7.22 -3.51 -7.67
C PHE A 60 7.63 -4.50 -8.75
N TYR A 61 7.70 -5.77 -8.42
CA TYR A 61 7.80 -6.84 -9.40
C TYR A 61 6.65 -7.81 -9.22
N GLN A 62 5.74 -7.84 -10.17
CA GLN A 62 4.53 -8.66 -10.09
C GLN A 62 4.85 -10.10 -10.48
N LEU A 63 5.01 -10.96 -9.46
CA LEU A 63 5.41 -12.36 -9.62
C LEU A 63 4.28 -13.23 -10.16
N LYS A 64 3.03 -12.95 -9.78
CA LYS A 64 1.86 -13.73 -10.16
C LYS A 64 0.58 -12.89 -10.09
N GLY A 65 -0.30 -13.09 -11.10
CA GLY A 65 -1.55 -12.32 -11.22
C GLY A 65 -1.28 -10.86 -11.56
N ASN A 66 -2.30 -10.02 -11.43
CA ASN A 66 -2.20 -8.60 -11.74
C ASN A 66 -2.54 -7.75 -10.52
N CYS A 67 -1.98 -6.56 -10.46
CA CYS A 67 -2.39 -5.52 -9.53
C CYS A 67 -2.46 -4.18 -10.24
N HIS A 68 -2.95 -3.15 -9.56
CA HIS A 68 -2.82 -1.78 -10.02
C HIS A 68 -2.62 -0.83 -8.85
N LEU A 69 -2.06 0.33 -9.14
CA LEU A 69 -2.01 1.43 -8.21
C LEU A 69 -3.08 2.46 -8.59
N ASN A 70 -3.96 2.80 -7.66
CA ASN A 70 -4.63 4.09 -7.76
C ASN A 70 -3.61 5.15 -7.37
N VAL A 71 -3.47 6.17 -8.17
CA VAL A 71 -2.53 7.27 -7.94
C VAL A 71 -3.32 8.55 -7.77
N TRP A 72 -2.91 9.40 -6.83
CA TRP A 72 -3.40 10.76 -6.73
C TRP A 72 -2.32 11.72 -7.24
N ASP A 73 -2.61 12.43 -8.33
CA ASP A 73 -1.71 13.42 -8.90
C ASP A 73 -2.48 14.72 -9.20
N ARG A 74 -1.98 15.83 -8.66
CA ARG A 74 -2.48 17.19 -8.93
C ARG A 74 -4.00 17.34 -8.87
N GLY A 75 -4.63 16.74 -7.85
CA GLY A 75 -6.06 16.89 -7.61
C GLY A 75 -6.96 15.93 -8.39
N ARG A 76 -6.40 14.92 -9.02
CA ARG A 76 -7.15 13.87 -9.72
C ARG A 76 -6.64 12.49 -9.39
N PHE A 77 -7.49 11.49 -9.58
CA PHE A 77 -7.07 10.11 -9.55
C PHE A 77 -6.62 9.64 -10.92
N ASP A 78 -5.57 8.85 -10.92
CA ASP A 78 -5.06 8.12 -12.09
C ASP A 78 -4.84 6.65 -11.73
N ARG A 79 -4.45 5.82 -12.70
CA ARG A 79 -4.25 4.39 -12.49
C ARG A 79 -3.01 3.91 -13.25
N ILE A 80 -2.20 3.10 -12.56
CA ILE A 80 -1.06 2.39 -13.14
C ILE A 80 -1.34 0.89 -13.01
N ASP A 81 -1.51 0.19 -14.13
CA ASP A 81 -1.64 -1.27 -14.14
C ASP A 81 -0.26 -1.92 -14.09
N ILE A 82 -0.10 -2.96 -13.27
CA ILE A 82 1.11 -3.78 -13.14
C ILE A 82 0.70 -5.23 -13.36
N ARG A 83 1.07 -5.78 -14.49
CA ARG A 83 0.70 -7.13 -14.93
C ARG A 83 1.71 -8.14 -14.43
N GLU A 84 1.32 -9.42 -14.45
CA GLU A 84 2.27 -10.50 -14.18
C GLU A 84 3.52 -10.39 -15.07
N GLY A 85 4.70 -10.41 -14.44
CA GLY A 85 5.98 -10.22 -15.08
C GLY A 85 6.45 -8.77 -15.20
N ASP A 86 5.58 -7.76 -14.97
CA ASP A 86 5.99 -6.36 -15.02
C ASP A 86 6.86 -6.01 -13.82
N ILE A 87 7.83 -5.14 -14.08
CA ILE A 87 8.62 -4.44 -13.06
C ILE A 87 8.36 -2.94 -13.16
N PHE A 88 8.13 -2.28 -12.02
CA PHE A 88 7.88 -0.85 -11.95
C PHE A 88 8.73 -0.23 -10.85
N LEU A 89 9.51 0.80 -11.19
CA LEU A 89 10.18 1.66 -10.23
C LEU A 89 9.30 2.88 -9.98
N MET A 90 8.81 3.00 -8.77
CA MET A 90 8.00 4.13 -8.32
C MET A 90 8.88 5.17 -7.65
N GLU A 91 8.75 6.42 -8.08
CA GLU A 91 9.48 7.55 -7.51
C GLU A 91 9.02 7.87 -6.09
N PRO A 92 9.88 8.50 -5.26
CA PRO A 92 9.49 9.03 -3.96
C PRO A 92 8.31 10.00 -4.08
N HIS A 93 7.45 10.00 -3.09
CA HIS A 93 6.32 10.93 -2.97
C HIS A 93 5.23 10.79 -4.06
N LEU A 94 5.25 9.72 -4.87
CA LEU A 94 4.08 9.36 -5.66
C LEU A 94 2.98 8.85 -4.73
N ILE A 95 1.94 9.63 -4.57
CA ILE A 95 0.83 9.30 -3.67
C ILE A 95 -0.01 8.17 -4.31
N HIS A 96 0.02 6.99 -3.72
CA HIS A 96 -0.49 5.77 -4.33
C HIS A 96 -1.27 4.89 -3.36
N SER A 97 -2.13 4.05 -3.93
CA SER A 97 -2.95 3.07 -3.21
C SER A 97 -2.94 1.75 -3.98
N PRO A 98 -2.13 0.77 -3.58
CA PRO A 98 -2.06 -0.52 -4.26
C PRO A 98 -3.35 -1.31 -4.11
N GLN A 99 -3.85 -1.81 -5.23
CA GLN A 99 -5.08 -2.59 -5.31
C GLN A 99 -4.78 -3.97 -5.88
N ARG A 100 -5.16 -5.01 -5.16
CA ARG A 100 -5.03 -6.42 -5.52
C ARG A 100 -6.39 -7.09 -5.39
N PRO A 101 -7.29 -6.93 -6.38
CA PRO A 101 -8.66 -7.45 -6.27
C PRO A 101 -8.72 -8.97 -6.31
N GLU A 102 -7.70 -9.61 -6.86
CA GLU A 102 -7.63 -11.05 -7.08
C GLU A 102 -6.40 -11.67 -6.39
N PRO A 103 -6.37 -13.00 -6.23
CA PRO A 103 -5.17 -13.69 -5.75
C PRO A 103 -3.95 -13.40 -6.64
N GLY A 104 -2.85 -13.06 -6.01
CA GLY A 104 -1.61 -12.73 -6.72
C GLY A 104 -0.45 -12.56 -5.75
N LEU A 105 0.74 -12.34 -6.28
CA LEU A 105 1.98 -12.14 -5.52
C LEU A 105 2.79 -11.01 -6.15
N CYS A 106 3.21 -10.08 -5.33
CA CYS A 106 4.12 -9.00 -5.71
C CYS A 106 5.35 -9.03 -4.81
N LEU A 107 6.53 -8.98 -5.41
CA LEU A 107 7.76 -8.65 -4.70
C LEU A 107 7.88 -7.14 -4.63
N LEU A 108 7.94 -6.62 -3.42
CA LEU A 108 8.11 -5.21 -3.12
C LEU A 108 9.49 -5.00 -2.50
N ILE A 109 10.27 -4.08 -3.06
CA ILE A 109 11.59 -3.73 -2.55
C ILE A 109 11.60 -2.22 -2.30
N GLU A 110 11.91 -1.84 -1.05
CA GLU A 110 11.94 -0.45 -0.63
C GLU A 110 13.29 -0.14 0.04
N LYS A 111 13.73 1.09 -0.07
CA LYS A 111 14.83 1.61 0.74
C LYS A 111 14.35 1.85 2.17
N PRO A 112 15.20 1.66 3.17
CA PRO A 112 14.90 2.11 4.53
C PRO A 112 14.70 3.62 4.55
N ARG A 113 13.80 4.10 5.43
CA ARG A 113 13.52 5.53 5.54
C ARG A 113 14.75 6.25 6.13
N PRO A 114 15.21 7.34 5.50
CA PRO A 114 16.22 8.20 6.12
C PRO A 114 15.73 8.73 7.47
N LEU A 115 16.65 8.98 8.38
CA LEU A 115 16.32 9.57 9.68
C LEU A 115 15.56 10.90 9.50
N GLY A 116 14.44 11.02 10.16
CA GLY A 116 13.56 12.20 10.08
C GLY A 116 12.63 12.22 8.86
N ALA A 117 12.70 11.25 7.96
CA ALA A 117 11.73 11.11 6.89
C ALA A 117 10.41 10.54 7.43
N HIS A 118 9.29 11.08 6.93
CA HIS A 118 7.97 10.69 7.34
C HIS A 118 7.19 10.11 6.17
N ASP A 119 6.59 8.98 6.40
CA ASP A 119 5.51 8.48 5.55
C ASP A 119 4.22 9.23 5.89
N SER A 120 3.30 9.35 4.95
CA SER A 120 1.95 9.77 5.28
C SER A 120 0.90 8.87 4.65
N LEU A 121 -0.17 8.65 5.41
CA LEU A 121 -1.39 8.01 4.93
C LEU A 121 -2.47 9.06 4.78
N GLN A 122 -3.15 9.03 3.66
CA GLN A 122 -4.07 10.06 3.23
C GLN A 122 -5.36 9.44 2.70
N TRP A 123 -6.49 10.06 3.00
CA TRP A 123 -7.79 9.66 2.46
C TRP A 123 -8.41 10.82 1.70
N TYR A 124 -8.87 10.52 0.51
CA TYR A 124 -9.39 11.51 -0.43
C TYR A 124 -10.86 11.27 -0.74
N CYS A 125 -11.57 12.37 -1.01
CA CYS A 125 -12.93 12.30 -1.48
C CYS A 125 -13.01 11.54 -2.81
N PRO A 126 -13.79 10.46 -2.90
CA PRO A 126 -13.90 9.69 -4.14
C PRO A 126 -14.47 10.49 -5.31
N LYS A 127 -15.28 11.54 -5.04
CA LYS A 127 -15.95 12.36 -6.07
C LYS A 127 -15.12 13.53 -6.58
N CYS A 128 -14.24 14.12 -5.78
CA CYS A 128 -13.52 15.32 -6.18
C CYS A 128 -12.02 15.28 -5.92
N ALA A 129 -11.50 14.14 -5.46
CA ALA A 129 -10.09 13.93 -5.10
C ALA A 129 -9.53 14.96 -4.08
N GLY A 130 -10.40 15.69 -3.36
CA GLY A 130 -10.02 16.60 -2.29
C GLY A 130 -9.57 15.80 -1.06
N LEU A 131 -8.50 16.26 -0.39
CA LEU A 131 -8.01 15.64 0.83
C LEU A 131 -9.07 15.73 1.94
N ILE A 132 -9.37 14.61 2.58
CA ILE A 132 -10.28 14.53 3.75
C ILE A 132 -9.46 14.43 5.03
N TRP A 133 -8.51 13.50 5.08
CA TRP A 133 -7.75 13.23 6.28
C TRP A 133 -6.31 12.80 5.94
N ARG A 134 -5.35 13.16 6.82
CA ARG A 134 -3.94 12.81 6.67
C ARG A 134 -3.31 12.58 8.03
N ALA A 135 -2.49 11.55 8.15
CA ALA A 135 -1.51 11.41 9.22
C ALA A 135 -0.12 11.20 8.64
N SER A 136 0.87 11.79 9.28
CA SER A 136 2.28 11.60 8.94
C SER A 136 3.02 11.07 10.16
N LYS A 137 3.88 10.08 9.93
CA LYS A 137 4.65 9.42 10.98
C LYS A 137 5.99 8.97 10.42
N GLN A 138 7.05 9.09 11.20
CA GLN A 138 8.27 8.34 10.95
C GLN A 138 7.96 6.88 11.29
N LEU A 139 7.95 6.01 10.27
CA LEU A 139 7.68 4.59 10.46
C LEU A 139 8.94 3.86 10.89
N GLU A 140 8.81 3.06 11.94
CA GLU A 140 9.84 2.10 12.39
C GLU A 140 9.55 0.71 11.83
N SER A 141 8.26 0.36 11.73
CA SER A 141 7.77 -0.91 11.20
C SER A 141 6.52 -0.68 10.36
N LEU A 142 6.59 -1.03 9.07
CA LEU A 142 5.41 -0.97 8.19
C LEU A 142 4.27 -1.87 8.68
N VAL A 143 4.61 -3.05 9.21
CA VAL A 143 3.63 -4.04 9.65
C VAL A 143 2.91 -3.61 10.94
N ASP A 144 3.62 -2.94 11.85
CA ASP A 144 3.08 -2.58 13.17
C ASP A 144 2.52 -1.17 13.23
N ASP A 145 3.07 -0.24 12.45
CA ASP A 145 2.70 1.17 12.52
C ASP A 145 1.53 1.53 11.61
N LEU A 146 1.50 1.01 10.38
CA LEU A 146 0.43 1.32 9.44
C LEU A 146 -0.97 0.94 9.97
N PRO A 147 -1.19 -0.25 10.59
CA PRO A 147 -2.50 -0.58 11.16
C PRO A 147 -2.99 0.44 12.19
N LYS A 148 -2.10 1.00 13.01
CA LYS A 148 -2.48 2.02 14.00
C LYS A 148 -3.01 3.30 13.34
N VAL A 149 -2.38 3.73 12.25
CA VAL A 149 -2.84 4.91 11.50
C VAL A 149 -4.17 4.65 10.81
N TYR A 150 -4.38 3.45 10.28
CA TYR A 150 -5.69 3.06 9.71
C TYR A 150 -6.80 3.14 10.76
N GLU A 151 -6.57 2.59 11.95
CA GLU A 151 -7.56 2.62 13.03
C GLU A 151 -7.87 4.07 13.47
N MET A 152 -6.89 4.96 13.49
CA MET A 152 -7.13 6.37 13.79
C MET A 152 -8.16 6.98 12.82
N PHE A 153 -8.01 6.76 11.52
CA PHE A 153 -8.96 7.26 10.54
C PHE A 153 -10.33 6.57 10.64
N TYR A 154 -10.35 5.25 10.79
CA TYR A 154 -11.61 4.50 10.82
C TYR A 154 -12.43 4.74 12.09
N ALA A 155 -11.80 5.23 13.18
CA ALA A 155 -12.47 5.62 14.41
C ALA A 155 -13.04 7.05 14.37
N THR A 156 -12.76 7.85 13.32
CA THR A 156 -13.31 9.19 13.18
C THR A 156 -14.82 9.19 12.91
N SER A 157 -15.49 10.28 13.24
CA SER A 157 -16.92 10.48 12.98
C SER A 157 -17.20 10.68 11.48
N ASP A 158 -18.45 10.53 11.07
CA ASP A 158 -18.88 10.81 9.71
C ASP A 158 -18.64 12.28 9.32
N GLU A 159 -18.73 13.20 10.28
CA GLU A 159 -18.44 14.61 10.06
C GLU A 159 -16.97 14.82 9.71
N GLU A 160 -16.04 14.20 10.45
CA GLU A 160 -14.61 14.26 10.20
C GLU A 160 -14.21 13.60 8.88
N ARG A 161 -14.96 12.55 8.46
CA ARG A 161 -14.77 11.87 7.17
C ARG A 161 -15.52 12.53 6.02
N SER A 162 -16.23 13.61 6.26
CA SER A 162 -16.98 14.33 5.22
C SER A 162 -16.08 15.26 4.41
N CYS A 163 -16.20 15.17 3.10
CA CYS A 163 -15.56 16.11 2.19
C CYS A 163 -16.14 17.50 2.36
N LYS A 164 -15.33 18.47 2.71
CA LYS A 164 -15.75 19.87 2.92
C LYS A 164 -16.32 20.54 1.67
N THR A 165 -15.96 20.05 0.49
CA THR A 165 -16.40 20.61 -0.79
C THR A 165 -17.67 19.94 -1.32
N ARG A 166 -17.82 18.63 -1.13
CA ARG A 166 -18.90 17.84 -1.73
C ARG A 166 -19.90 17.26 -0.72
N GLY A 167 -19.62 17.37 0.59
CA GLY A 167 -20.42 16.75 1.62
C GLY A 167 -20.41 15.21 1.61
N THR A 168 -19.60 14.61 0.73
CA THR A 168 -19.51 13.15 0.59
C THR A 168 -18.79 12.57 1.81
N VAL A 169 -19.44 11.68 2.53
CA VAL A 169 -18.81 10.91 3.61
C VAL A 169 -17.92 9.83 3.00
N HIS A 170 -16.67 9.76 3.42
CA HIS A 170 -15.77 8.71 2.99
C HIS A 170 -16.19 7.36 3.61
N PRO A 171 -16.31 6.27 2.82
CA PRO A 171 -16.88 5.01 3.30
C PRO A 171 -15.95 4.18 4.21
N GLY A 172 -14.86 4.77 4.69
CA GLY A 172 -13.90 4.08 5.54
C GLY A 172 -13.18 2.97 4.81
N ARG A 173 -13.28 1.73 5.31
CA ARG A 173 -12.61 0.54 4.74
C ARG A 173 -13.28 -0.01 3.49
N ASP A 174 -14.51 0.39 3.21
CA ASP A 174 -15.31 -0.18 2.12
C ASP A 174 -14.81 0.33 0.76
N TYR A 175 -13.89 -0.43 0.16
CA TYR A 175 -13.35 -0.10 -1.16
C TYR A 175 -14.40 -0.18 -2.26
N ALA A 176 -15.36 -1.10 -2.17
CA ALA A 176 -16.41 -1.21 -3.19
C ALA A 176 -17.32 0.03 -3.19
N ALA A 177 -17.71 0.50 -2.00
CA ALA A 177 -18.45 1.75 -1.86
C ALA A 177 -17.61 2.97 -2.30
N TRP A 178 -16.32 3.01 -1.96
CA TRP A 178 -15.41 4.06 -2.40
C TRP A 178 -15.32 4.12 -3.93
N HIS A 179 -15.15 2.97 -4.58
CA HIS A 179 -15.07 2.85 -6.03
C HIS A 179 -16.38 3.27 -6.70
N ALA A 180 -17.52 2.80 -6.19
CA ALA A 180 -18.83 3.18 -6.72
C ALA A 180 -19.09 4.69 -6.62
N LEU A 181 -18.69 5.33 -5.52
CA LEU A 181 -18.80 6.78 -5.37
C LEU A 181 -17.88 7.55 -6.34
N ARG A 182 -16.70 7.00 -6.68
CA ARG A 182 -15.79 7.57 -7.66
C ARG A 182 -16.38 7.53 -9.06
N GLU A 183 -16.87 6.35 -9.50
CA GLU A 183 -17.49 6.18 -10.82
C GLU A 183 -18.72 7.06 -11.02
N ALA A 184 -19.52 7.28 -9.98
CA ALA A 184 -20.69 8.15 -10.03
C ALA A 184 -20.33 9.66 -10.03
N GLY A 185 -19.08 10.02 -9.79
CA GLY A 185 -18.61 11.41 -9.74
C GLY A 185 -17.87 11.88 -11.00
N THR A 186 -17.54 10.95 -11.91
CA THR A 186 -16.97 11.19 -13.23
C THR A 186 -18.08 11.32 -14.27
#